data_12a029f27671aa45800bfbd178c25bda
#
_entry.id   12a029f27671aa45800bfbd178c25bda
#
_cell.length_a   1.000
_cell.length_b   1.000
_cell.length_c   1.000
_cell.angle_alpha   90.00
_cell.angle_beta   90.00
_cell.angle_gamma   90.00
#
_symmetry.space_group_name_H-M   'P 1'
#
loop_
_entity.id
_entity.type
_entity.pdbx_description
1 polymer ?
#
loop_
_entity_poly.entity_id
_entity_poly.type
_entity_poly.pdbx_seq_one_letter_code
_entity_poly.pdbx_strand_id
1 'polypeptide(L)'
;MLTRETFEELDELLAELRKRALDGVPIIVEGTDDVEALKNLGVEGKFHKISSGKSLLNFIEGFSGSKEAIILTDFDRTGDRLAKFCAKHLKRLGVEPVVEIRAKLKSLVHKDIKDIEGLAKFLRNQRAVLMG
;
A
#
# COMPACT_ATOMS: atom_id res chain seq x y z
N MET A 1 -12.46 10.25 14.44
CA MET A 1 -12.66 8.88 14.89
C MET A 1 -13.41 8.08 13.82
N LEU A 2 -12.98 6.86 13.56
CA LEU A 2 -13.66 6.01 12.59
C LEU A 2 -14.96 5.43 13.15
N THR A 3 -15.95 5.29 12.29
CA THR A 3 -17.15 4.51 12.64
C THR A 3 -16.77 3.02 12.61
N ARG A 4 -17.61 2.20 13.23
CA ARG A 4 -17.41 0.75 13.20
C ARG A 4 -17.44 0.23 11.76
N GLU A 5 -18.35 0.73 10.94
CA GLU A 5 -18.43 0.36 9.53
C GLU A 5 -17.15 0.67 8.76
N THR A 6 -16.60 1.86 8.94
CA THR A 6 -15.35 2.25 8.28
C THR A 6 -14.20 1.38 8.75
N PHE A 7 -14.14 1.08 10.05
CA PHE A 7 -13.12 0.20 10.60
C PHE A 7 -13.21 -1.20 9.98
N GLU A 8 -14.42 -1.74 9.83
CA GLU A 8 -14.64 -3.05 9.21
C GLU A 8 -14.22 -3.04 7.73
N GLU A 9 -14.51 -1.97 6.99
CA GLU A 9 -14.07 -1.84 5.60
C GLU A 9 -12.54 -1.80 5.50
N LEU A 10 -11.87 -1.10 6.42
CA LEU A 10 -10.41 -1.09 6.48
C LEU A 10 -9.85 -2.48 6.74
N ASP A 11 -10.45 -3.21 7.69
CA ASP A 11 -10.04 -4.58 7.99
C ASP A 11 -10.21 -5.50 6.78
N GLU A 12 -11.28 -5.37 6.03
CA GLU A 12 -11.50 -6.14 4.81
C GLU A 12 -10.45 -5.85 3.74
N LEU A 13 -10.12 -4.57 3.56
CA LEU A 13 -9.07 -4.17 2.60
C LEU A 13 -7.71 -4.73 3.00
N LEU A 14 -7.40 -4.69 4.29
CA LEU A 14 -6.14 -5.25 4.78
C LEU A 14 -6.11 -6.77 4.64
N ALA A 15 -7.25 -7.43 4.83
CA ALA A 15 -7.35 -8.88 4.61
C ALA A 15 -7.10 -9.23 3.15
N GLU A 16 -7.66 -8.45 2.21
CA GLU A 16 -7.41 -8.62 0.78
C GLU A 16 -5.92 -8.41 0.46
N LEU A 17 -5.32 -7.38 1.02
CA LEU A 17 -3.91 -7.10 0.83
C LEU A 17 -3.03 -8.25 1.34
N ARG A 18 -3.32 -8.76 2.55
CA ARG A 18 -2.59 -9.90 3.11
C ARG A 18 -2.69 -11.13 2.22
N LYS A 19 -3.86 -11.41 1.69
CA LYS A 19 -4.09 -12.54 0.80
C LYS A 19 -3.26 -12.42 -0.47
N ARG A 20 -3.29 -11.26 -1.13
CA ARG A 20 -2.53 -11.02 -2.36
C ARG A 20 -1.03 -11.12 -2.10
N ALA A 21 -0.58 -10.61 -0.96
CA ALA A 21 0.84 -10.70 -0.57
C ALA A 21 1.27 -12.15 -0.40
N LEU A 22 0.46 -12.97 0.27
CA LEU A 22 0.74 -14.40 0.43
C LEU A 22 0.73 -15.14 -0.91
N ASP A 23 -0.06 -14.69 -1.87
CA ASP A 23 -0.09 -15.27 -3.23
C ASP A 23 1.13 -14.84 -4.05
N GLY A 24 2.03 -14.05 -3.49
CA GLY A 24 3.28 -13.67 -4.13
C GLY A 24 3.22 -12.41 -4.97
N VAL A 25 2.14 -11.63 -4.89
CA VAL A 25 2.04 -10.37 -5.63
C VAL A 25 3.01 -9.36 -5.02
N PRO A 26 3.94 -8.79 -5.81
CA PRO A 26 4.88 -7.80 -5.27
C PRO A 26 4.18 -6.51 -4.85
N ILE A 27 4.69 -5.90 -3.79
CA ILE A 27 4.12 -4.67 -3.22
C ILE A 27 5.14 -3.54 -3.34
N ILE A 28 4.74 -2.46 -3.99
CA ILE A 28 5.57 -1.26 -4.18
C ILE A 28 5.23 -0.26 -3.09
N VAL A 29 6.24 0.16 -2.32
CA VAL A 29 6.13 1.16 -1.26
C VAL A 29 7.22 2.22 -1.43
N GLU A 30 7.13 3.33 -0.71
CA GLU A 30 8.13 4.40 -0.85
C GLU A 30 9.41 4.11 -0.08
N GLY A 31 9.33 3.58 1.12
CA GLY A 31 10.52 3.40 1.95
C GLY A 31 10.41 2.31 3.00
N THR A 32 11.47 2.23 3.82
CA THR A 32 11.61 1.20 4.86
C THR A 32 10.53 1.27 5.93
N ASP A 33 10.13 2.48 6.34
CA ASP A 33 9.11 2.63 7.37
C ASP A 33 7.75 2.07 6.94
N ASP A 34 7.46 2.14 5.63
CA ASP A 34 6.24 1.56 5.08
C ASP A 34 6.27 0.04 5.16
N VAL A 35 7.42 -0.56 4.89
CA VAL A 35 7.59 -2.01 4.99
C VAL A 35 7.34 -2.47 6.43
N GLU A 36 7.94 -1.79 7.40
CA GLU A 36 7.77 -2.11 8.80
C GLU A 36 6.30 -1.96 9.24
N ALA A 37 5.65 -0.90 8.78
CA ALA A 37 4.25 -0.64 9.08
C ALA A 37 3.35 -1.75 8.54
N LEU A 38 3.59 -2.18 7.30
CA LEU A 38 2.81 -3.26 6.68
C LEU A 38 3.04 -4.58 7.39
N LYS A 39 4.27 -4.88 7.79
CA LYS A 39 4.55 -6.08 8.59
C LYS A 39 3.81 -6.04 9.91
N ASN A 40 3.75 -4.89 10.57
CA ASN A 40 2.99 -4.71 11.81
C ASN A 40 1.49 -4.91 11.60
N LEU A 41 1.00 -4.68 10.38
CA LEU A 41 -0.39 -4.95 10.01
C LEU A 41 -0.61 -6.40 9.55
N GLY A 42 0.39 -7.24 9.67
CA GLY A 42 0.28 -8.66 9.33
C GLY A 42 0.46 -8.95 7.84
N VAL A 43 0.98 -8.01 7.06
CA VAL A 43 1.25 -8.22 5.64
C VAL A 43 2.61 -8.87 5.49
N GLU A 44 2.63 -10.09 4.95
CA GLU A 44 3.85 -10.82 4.65
C GLU A 44 3.96 -10.98 3.14
N GLY A 45 5.03 -10.46 2.55
CA GLY A 45 5.14 -10.49 1.10
C GLY A 45 6.45 -9.93 0.60
N LYS A 46 6.49 -9.71 -0.71
CA LYS A 46 7.65 -9.18 -1.41
C LYS A 46 7.52 -7.67 -1.53
N PHE A 47 8.24 -6.96 -0.67
CA PHE A 47 8.22 -5.50 -0.66
C PHE A 47 9.34 -4.94 -1.53
N HIS A 48 9.00 -3.95 -2.35
CA HIS A 48 9.95 -3.25 -3.22
C HIS A 48 9.86 -1.76 -2.92
N LYS A 49 11.00 -1.17 -2.52
CA LYS A 49 11.06 0.23 -2.12
C LYS A 49 11.49 1.10 -3.28
N ILE A 50 10.72 2.15 -3.55
CA ILE A 50 11.08 3.14 -4.57
C ILE A 50 12.41 3.80 -4.20
N SER A 51 12.68 4.00 -2.89
CA SER A 51 13.90 4.61 -2.38
C SER A 51 15.13 3.70 -2.43
N SER A 52 15.15 2.73 -3.35
CA SER A 52 16.23 1.73 -3.43
C SER A 52 17.52 2.24 -4.08
N GLY A 53 17.57 3.50 -4.51
CA GLY A 53 18.74 4.09 -5.17
C GLY A 53 18.73 3.97 -6.69
N LYS A 54 17.79 3.26 -7.26
CA LYS A 54 17.60 3.17 -8.72
C LYS A 54 16.77 4.34 -9.21
N SER A 55 16.91 4.70 -10.50
CA SER A 55 15.95 5.61 -11.12
C SER A 55 14.57 4.96 -11.09
N LEU A 56 13.52 5.79 -11.09
CA LEU A 56 12.15 5.27 -11.00
C LEU A 56 11.82 4.36 -12.20
N LEU A 57 12.29 4.72 -13.39
CA LEU A 57 12.08 3.88 -14.58
C LEU A 57 12.78 2.52 -14.44
N ASN A 58 14.04 2.52 -14.02
CA ASN A 58 14.77 1.27 -13.81
C ASN A 58 14.11 0.41 -12.73
N PHE A 59 13.59 1.06 -11.68
CA PHE A 59 12.86 0.38 -10.63
C PHE A 59 11.64 -0.36 -11.21
N ILE A 60 10.85 0.32 -12.02
CA ILE A 60 9.64 -0.26 -12.63
C ILE A 60 9.98 -1.39 -13.60
N GLU A 61 11.05 -1.25 -14.37
CA GLU A 61 11.48 -2.28 -15.32
C GLU A 61 11.79 -3.62 -14.63
N GLY A 62 12.17 -3.57 -13.36
CA GLY A 62 12.40 -4.77 -12.56
C GLY A 62 11.17 -5.66 -12.37
N PHE A 63 9.98 -5.15 -12.65
CA PHE A 63 8.74 -5.93 -12.54
C PHE A 63 8.35 -6.62 -13.83
N SER A 64 9.14 -6.47 -14.89
CA SER A 64 8.90 -7.14 -16.17
C SER A 64 8.77 -8.65 -15.96
N GLY A 65 7.72 -9.24 -16.51
CA GLY A 65 7.43 -10.67 -16.31
C GLY A 65 6.49 -10.98 -15.16
N SER A 66 6.26 -10.02 -14.25
CA SER A 66 5.23 -10.16 -13.21
C SER A 66 3.85 -10.01 -13.84
N LYS A 67 2.84 -10.69 -13.29
CA LYS A 67 1.45 -10.54 -13.75
C LYS A 67 0.83 -9.26 -13.24
N GLU A 68 1.07 -8.95 -11.98
CA GLU A 68 0.52 -7.77 -11.34
C GLU A 68 1.49 -7.25 -10.26
N ALA A 69 1.28 -6.01 -9.83
CA ALA A 69 2.03 -5.39 -8.76
C ALA A 69 1.13 -4.43 -8.00
N ILE A 70 1.14 -4.55 -6.67
CA ILE A 70 0.33 -3.69 -5.80
C ILE A 70 1.11 -2.39 -5.55
N ILE A 71 0.44 -1.25 -5.71
CA ILE A 71 1.05 0.06 -5.48
C ILE A 71 0.49 0.63 -4.17
N LEU A 72 1.37 0.84 -3.18
CA LEU A 72 1.02 1.40 -1.87
C LEU A 72 1.95 2.56 -1.52
N THR A 73 1.96 3.58 -2.36
CA THR A 73 2.65 4.83 -2.07
C THR A 73 1.86 5.65 -1.04
N ASP A 74 2.49 6.66 -0.44
CA ASP A 74 1.86 7.50 0.58
C ASP A 74 0.59 8.19 0.06
N PHE A 75 -0.28 8.59 0.98
CA PHE A 75 -1.58 9.18 0.65
C PHE A 75 -1.53 10.68 0.39
N ASP A 76 -0.36 11.23 0.18
CA ASP A 76 -0.14 12.63 -0.14
C ASP A 76 -0.05 12.86 -1.65
N ARG A 77 0.16 14.11 -2.04
CA ARG A 77 0.25 14.50 -3.45
C ARG A 77 1.42 13.81 -4.16
N THR A 78 2.56 13.72 -3.50
CA THR A 78 3.73 13.03 -4.05
C THR A 78 3.43 11.55 -4.25
N GLY A 79 2.79 10.92 -3.27
CA GLY A 79 2.38 9.53 -3.37
C GLY A 79 1.39 9.28 -4.51
N ASP A 80 0.47 10.23 -4.75
CA ASP A 80 -0.46 10.14 -5.87
C ASP A 80 0.27 10.17 -7.21
N ARG A 81 1.26 11.06 -7.34
CA ARG A 81 2.07 11.17 -8.57
C ARG A 81 2.87 9.91 -8.81
N LEU A 82 3.50 9.37 -7.76
CA LEU A 82 4.27 8.15 -7.84
C LEU A 82 3.38 6.96 -8.24
N ALA A 83 2.19 6.88 -7.67
CA ALA A 83 1.24 5.82 -8.01
C ALA A 83 0.84 5.88 -9.48
N LYS A 84 0.54 7.06 -9.99
CA LYS A 84 0.18 7.25 -11.40
C LYS A 84 1.33 6.88 -12.33
N PHE A 85 2.54 7.30 -11.99
CA PHE A 85 3.73 6.99 -12.78
C PHE A 85 3.95 5.49 -12.83
N CYS A 86 3.95 4.85 -11.67
CA CYS A 86 4.15 3.39 -11.59
C CYS A 86 3.09 2.64 -12.38
N ALA A 87 1.82 3.01 -12.22
CA ALA A 87 0.71 2.35 -12.91
C ALA A 87 0.87 2.45 -14.42
N LYS A 88 1.18 3.64 -14.93
CA LYS A 88 1.37 3.88 -16.36
C LYS A 88 2.48 3.01 -16.94
N HIS A 89 3.62 2.99 -16.29
CA HIS A 89 4.79 2.26 -16.81
C HIS A 89 4.68 0.75 -16.61
N LEU A 90 4.03 0.29 -15.55
CA LEU A 90 3.73 -1.12 -15.37
C LEU A 90 2.84 -1.65 -16.49
N LYS A 91 1.79 -0.89 -16.85
CA LYS A 91 0.92 -1.28 -17.96
C LYS A 91 1.68 -1.44 -19.26
N ARG A 92 2.64 -0.56 -19.53
CA ARG A 92 3.48 -0.65 -20.72
C ARG A 92 4.31 -1.92 -20.77
N LEU A 93 4.64 -2.47 -19.61
CA LEU A 93 5.37 -3.73 -19.50
C LEU A 93 4.45 -4.96 -19.48
N GLY A 94 3.14 -4.76 -19.60
CA GLY A 94 2.18 -5.84 -19.52
C GLY A 94 1.92 -6.31 -18.09
N VAL A 95 2.25 -5.49 -17.09
CA VAL A 95 2.03 -5.79 -15.68
C VAL A 95 0.80 -5.04 -15.20
N GLU A 96 -0.17 -5.75 -14.63
CA GLU A 96 -1.40 -5.12 -14.12
C GLU A 96 -1.11 -4.37 -12.82
N PRO A 97 -1.28 -3.04 -12.78
CA PRO A 97 -1.12 -2.29 -11.54
C PRO A 97 -2.35 -2.43 -10.67
N VAL A 98 -2.16 -2.88 -9.43
CA VAL A 98 -3.25 -2.96 -8.46
C VAL A 98 -3.25 -1.66 -7.66
N VAL A 99 -4.15 -0.75 -8.02
CA VAL A 99 -4.23 0.60 -7.45
C VAL A 99 -5.45 0.79 -6.55
N GLU A 100 -6.40 -0.13 -6.59
CA GLU A 100 -7.68 0.01 -5.91
C GLU A 100 -7.55 -0.02 -4.39
N ILE A 101 -6.65 -0.86 -3.88
CA ILE A 101 -6.45 -0.99 -2.42
C ILE A 101 -5.98 0.35 -1.85
N ARG A 102 -4.97 0.96 -2.46
CA ARG A 102 -4.48 2.27 -2.03
C ARG A 102 -5.56 3.34 -2.10
N ALA A 103 -6.29 3.39 -3.22
CA ALA A 103 -7.33 4.38 -3.44
C ALA A 103 -8.42 4.27 -2.38
N LYS A 104 -8.87 3.06 -2.07
CA LYS A 104 -9.89 2.83 -1.05
C LYS A 104 -9.37 3.14 0.35
N LEU A 105 -8.14 2.73 0.68
CA LEU A 105 -7.54 3.07 1.96
C LEU A 105 -7.49 4.59 2.15
N LYS A 106 -7.00 5.30 1.14
CA LYS A 106 -6.92 6.76 1.19
C LYS A 106 -8.28 7.41 1.41
N SER A 107 -9.33 6.89 0.76
CA SER A 107 -10.68 7.45 0.89
C SER A 107 -11.31 7.20 2.25
N LEU A 108 -10.91 6.13 2.94
CA LEU A 108 -11.50 5.74 4.23
C LEU A 108 -10.80 6.36 5.42
N VAL A 109 -9.54 6.80 5.28
CA VAL A 109 -8.79 7.33 6.41
C VAL A 109 -8.98 8.84 6.57
N HIS A 110 -8.68 9.33 7.76
CA HIS A 110 -8.74 10.76 8.07
C HIS A 110 -7.68 11.52 7.28
N LYS A 111 -7.96 12.79 6.99
CA LYS A 111 -7.04 13.67 6.25
C LYS A 111 -5.66 13.81 6.89
N ASP A 112 -5.57 13.60 8.20
CA ASP A 112 -4.30 13.68 8.91
C ASP A 112 -3.41 12.47 8.71
N ILE A 113 -3.94 11.38 8.17
CA ILE A 113 -3.19 10.17 7.90
C ILE A 113 -2.68 10.23 6.45
N LYS A 114 -1.38 10.43 6.30
CA LYS A 114 -0.75 10.66 5.00
C LYS A 114 0.07 9.50 4.48
N ASP A 115 0.29 8.49 5.31
CA ASP A 115 1.15 7.36 4.95
C ASP A 115 0.69 6.07 5.64
N ILE A 116 1.32 4.97 5.23
CA ILE A 116 1.01 3.63 5.78
C ILE A 116 1.43 3.54 7.25
N GLU A 117 2.54 4.19 7.62
CA GLU A 117 2.99 4.22 9.01
C GLU A 117 1.94 4.86 9.92
N GLY A 118 1.40 6.01 9.51
CA GLY A 118 0.33 6.69 10.23
C GLY A 118 -0.93 5.84 10.30
N LEU A 119 -1.28 5.16 9.23
CA LEU A 119 -2.42 4.25 9.21
C LEU A 119 -2.24 3.12 10.22
N ALA A 120 -1.06 2.51 10.27
CA ALA A 120 -0.79 1.42 11.21
C ALA A 120 -0.94 1.85 12.66
N LYS A 121 -0.39 3.02 13.01
CA LYS A 121 -0.52 3.59 14.36
C LYS A 121 -1.98 3.88 14.69
N PHE A 122 -2.69 4.49 13.74
CA PHE A 122 -4.10 4.85 13.93
C PHE A 122 -4.95 3.61 14.17
N LEU A 123 -4.77 2.56 13.38
CA LEU A 123 -5.54 1.32 13.54
C LEU A 123 -5.25 0.62 14.86
N ARG A 124 -4.00 0.65 15.31
CA ARG A 124 -3.62 0.10 16.61
C ARG A 124 -4.38 0.80 17.73
N ASN A 125 -4.42 2.13 17.69
CA ASN A 125 -5.10 2.93 18.70
C ASN A 125 -6.61 2.74 18.64
N GLN A 126 -7.19 2.71 17.44
CA GLN A 126 -8.63 2.50 17.27
C GLN A 126 -9.05 1.11 17.74
N ARG A 127 -8.26 0.09 17.44
CA ARG A 127 -8.55 -1.27 17.89
C ARG A 127 -8.55 -1.36 19.40
N ALA A 128 -7.59 -0.71 20.06
CA ALA A 128 -7.54 -0.67 21.52
C ALA A 128 -8.79 0.00 22.10
N VAL A 129 -9.26 1.10 21.49
CA VAL A 129 -10.48 1.79 21.92
C VAL A 129 -11.73 0.94 21.73
N LEU A 130 -11.85 0.28 20.56
CA LEU A 130 -13.03 -0.52 20.25
C LEU A 130 -13.12 -1.83 21.04
N MET A 131 -11.99 -2.39 21.42
CA MET A 131 -11.92 -3.67 22.11
C MET A 131 -11.65 -3.55 23.61
N GLY A 132 -11.23 -2.36 24.02
CA GLY A 132 -11.04 -2.07 25.43
C GLY A 132 -12.31 -1.64 26.09
#